data_8e59836d618d997dd1ad546f768e94b4
#
_entry.id   8e59836d618d997dd1ad546f768e94b4
#
_cell.length_a   1.000
_cell.length_b   1.000
_cell.length_c   1.000
_cell.angle_alpha   90.00
_cell.angle_beta   90.00
_cell.angle_gamma   90.00
#
_symmetry.space_group_name_H-M   'P 1'
#
loop_
_entity.id
_entity.type
_entity.pdbx_description
1 polymer ?
#
loop_
_entity_poly.entity_id
_entity_poly.type
_entity_poly.pdbx_seq_one_letter_code
_entity_poly.pdbx_strand_id
1 'polypeptide(L)'
;RDSKEWALLTAGNKDGYNTMTVSWGQMGELWNKPTTVVYIRPQRYTKEFVDKSDYYTLSFLPDGHRKALSYLGSHSGRDEDKLAKTDLTGTATDDYAYIEQAKLVLVCKKLYRQPMTPDSFIDKSLIEKCYAAGDFHEMYVGEIVKVLVSE
;
A
#
# COMPACT_ATOMS: atom_id res chain seq x y z
N ARG A 1 14.95 18.77 -1.60
CA ARG A 1 13.75 18.16 -1.05
C ARG A 1 13.75 16.65 -1.27
N ASP A 2 13.41 15.92 -0.26
CA ASP A 2 13.10 14.52 -0.42
C ASP A 2 11.76 14.41 -1.17
N SER A 3 11.80 13.91 -2.37
CA SER A 3 10.61 13.78 -3.20
C SER A 3 9.75 12.58 -2.81
N LYS A 4 10.22 11.76 -1.87
CA LYS A 4 9.53 10.52 -1.48
C LYS A 4 8.60 10.79 -0.32
N GLU A 5 7.33 10.64 -0.56
CA GLU A 5 6.35 10.59 0.51
C GLU A 5 5.92 9.13 0.68
N TRP A 6 6.23 8.57 1.84
CA TRP A 6 5.88 7.20 2.17
C TRP A 6 4.48 7.16 2.74
N ALA A 7 3.74 6.11 2.36
CA ALA A 7 2.41 5.85 2.90
C ALA A 7 2.37 4.44 3.44
N LEU A 8 1.38 4.18 4.27
CA LEU A 8 1.08 2.82 4.75
C LEU A 8 -0.12 2.30 3.97
N LEU A 9 0.11 1.23 3.22
CA LEU A 9 -0.95 0.51 2.53
C LEU A 9 -1.47 -0.56 3.48
N THR A 10 -2.77 -0.52 3.76
CA THR A 10 -3.43 -1.47 4.64
C THR A 10 -4.57 -2.15 3.88
N ALA A 11 -4.72 -3.45 4.06
CA ALA A 11 -5.81 -4.20 3.48
C ALA A 11 -6.32 -5.23 4.48
N GLY A 12 -7.58 -5.57 4.34
CA GLY A 12 -8.31 -6.42 5.27
C GLY A 12 -9.43 -5.66 5.93
N ASN A 13 -9.94 -6.20 7.02
CA ASN A 13 -11.08 -5.63 7.73
C ASN A 13 -10.98 -6.00 9.22
N LYS A 14 -12.10 -5.82 9.96
CA LYS A 14 -12.13 -6.13 11.39
C LYS A 14 -11.75 -7.56 11.74
N ASP A 15 -11.86 -8.51 10.79
CA ASP A 15 -11.54 -9.92 11.04
C ASP A 15 -10.04 -10.20 10.87
N GLY A 16 -9.29 -9.29 10.31
CA GLY A 16 -7.86 -9.39 10.13
C GLY A 16 -7.38 -8.45 9.03
N TYR A 17 -6.25 -7.80 9.27
CA TYR A 17 -5.67 -6.87 8.31
C TYR A 17 -4.15 -6.87 8.45
N ASN A 18 -3.49 -6.37 7.41
CA ASN A 18 -2.04 -6.20 7.43
C ASN A 18 -1.68 -4.90 6.74
N THR A 19 -0.52 -4.37 7.08
CA THR A 19 -0.05 -3.10 6.55
C THR A 19 1.40 -3.21 6.10
N MET A 20 1.77 -2.39 5.11
CA MET A 20 3.14 -2.30 4.62
C MET A 20 3.41 -0.87 4.18
N THR A 21 4.67 -0.47 4.25
CA THR A 21 5.09 0.82 3.73
C THR A 21 5.22 0.74 2.22
N VAL A 22 4.69 1.74 1.53
CA VAL A 22 4.82 1.90 0.08
C VAL A 22 5.40 3.26 -0.23
N SER A 23 6.29 3.31 -1.23
CA SER A 23 6.89 4.58 -1.68
C SER A 23 6.65 4.81 -3.17
N TRP A 24 6.37 3.77 -3.94
CA TRP A 24 6.08 3.88 -5.36
C TRP A 24 4.56 3.83 -5.58
N GLY A 25 4.09 4.79 -6.30
CA GLY A 25 2.66 4.86 -6.61
C GLY A 25 2.33 6.17 -7.28
N GLN A 26 1.09 6.28 -7.73
CA GLN A 26 0.59 7.49 -8.35
C GLN A 26 -0.83 7.77 -7.86
N MET A 27 -1.22 9.05 -7.95
CA MET A 27 -2.57 9.50 -7.67
C MET A 27 -2.98 10.43 -8.81
N GLY A 28 -4.18 10.24 -9.32
CA GLY A 28 -4.65 11.06 -10.42
C GLY A 28 -6.05 10.67 -10.84
N GLU A 29 -6.29 10.75 -12.13
CA GLU A 29 -7.58 10.43 -12.71
C GLU A 29 -7.43 9.34 -13.76
N LEU A 30 -8.32 8.36 -13.71
CA LEU A 30 -8.42 7.31 -14.72
C LEU A 30 -9.89 6.88 -14.78
N TRP A 31 -10.42 6.67 -16.00
CA TRP A 31 -11.82 6.31 -16.23
C TRP A 31 -12.81 7.31 -15.63
N ASN A 32 -12.44 8.59 -15.64
CA ASN A 32 -13.21 9.69 -15.05
C ASN A 32 -13.45 9.51 -13.54
N LYS A 33 -12.52 8.87 -12.85
CA LYS A 33 -12.58 8.63 -11.41
C LYS A 33 -11.28 9.08 -10.76
N PRO A 34 -11.34 9.62 -9.53
CA PRO A 34 -10.10 9.85 -8.76
C PRO A 34 -9.53 8.49 -8.37
N THR A 35 -8.27 8.25 -8.73
CA THR A 35 -7.66 6.94 -8.53
C THR A 35 -6.30 7.02 -7.87
N THR A 36 -5.93 5.94 -7.21
CA THR A 36 -4.55 5.66 -6.81
C THR A 36 -4.06 4.44 -7.57
N VAL A 37 -2.75 4.39 -7.81
CA VAL A 37 -2.10 3.21 -8.36
C VAL A 37 -1.02 2.80 -7.37
N VAL A 38 -1.04 1.55 -6.96
CA VAL A 38 -0.05 1.00 -6.04
C VAL A 38 0.58 -0.25 -6.66
N TYR A 39 1.81 -0.55 -6.22
CA TYR A 39 2.60 -1.65 -6.76
C TYR A 39 3.03 -2.54 -5.60
N ILE A 40 2.71 -3.83 -5.68
CA ILE A 40 2.99 -4.77 -4.59
C ILE A 40 3.76 -5.96 -5.14
N ARG A 41 4.92 -6.27 -4.52
CA ARG A 41 5.69 -7.44 -4.90
C ARG A 41 5.00 -8.72 -4.41
N PRO A 42 5.15 -9.83 -5.15
CA PRO A 42 4.41 -11.06 -4.83
C PRO A 42 4.76 -11.65 -3.45
N GLN A 43 5.94 -11.38 -2.92
CA GLN A 43 6.35 -11.92 -1.62
C GLN A 43 5.82 -11.15 -0.42
N ARG A 44 5.22 -9.95 -0.63
CA ARG A 44 4.70 -9.16 0.50
C ARG A 44 3.42 -9.80 1.05
N TYR A 45 3.39 -9.95 2.37
CA TYR A 45 2.24 -10.56 3.03
C TYR A 45 0.96 -9.76 2.84
N THR A 46 1.06 -8.43 2.82
CA THR A 46 -0.09 -7.54 2.59
C THR A 46 -0.81 -7.86 1.27
N LYS A 47 -0.08 -8.39 0.27
CA LYS A 47 -0.68 -8.75 -1.01
C LYS A 47 -1.81 -9.76 -0.86
N GLU A 48 -1.67 -10.71 0.07
CA GLU A 48 -2.72 -11.70 0.32
C GLU A 48 -4.01 -11.03 0.79
N PHE A 49 -3.87 -9.98 1.60
CA PHE A 49 -5.03 -9.21 2.09
C PHE A 49 -5.63 -8.34 0.99
N VAL A 50 -4.79 -7.70 0.18
CA VAL A 50 -5.27 -6.88 -0.95
C VAL A 50 -6.04 -7.74 -1.94
N ASP A 51 -5.54 -8.93 -2.25
CA ASP A 51 -6.17 -9.81 -3.23
C ASP A 51 -7.54 -10.32 -2.77
N LYS A 52 -7.72 -10.49 -1.47
CA LYS A 52 -8.98 -10.98 -0.89
C LYS A 52 -9.99 -9.87 -0.62
N SER A 53 -9.56 -8.62 -0.61
CA SER A 53 -10.39 -7.48 -0.19
C SER A 53 -10.88 -6.71 -1.40
N ASP A 54 -12.04 -6.06 -1.27
CA ASP A 54 -12.53 -5.13 -2.27
C ASP A 54 -11.85 -3.77 -2.15
N TYR A 55 -11.28 -3.47 -0.98
CA TYR A 55 -10.70 -2.17 -0.65
C TYR A 55 -9.26 -2.31 -0.20
N TYR A 56 -8.51 -1.22 -0.35
CA TYR A 56 -7.27 -0.98 0.38
C TYR A 56 -7.25 0.48 0.81
N THR A 57 -6.42 0.80 1.80
CA THR A 57 -6.26 2.18 2.25
C THR A 57 -4.82 2.61 2.13
N LEU A 58 -4.64 3.91 1.93
CA LEU A 58 -3.34 4.55 2.01
C LEU A 58 -3.41 5.55 3.15
N SER A 59 -2.60 5.32 4.17
CA SER A 59 -2.53 6.18 5.36
C SER A 59 -1.25 7.00 5.29
N PHE A 60 -1.39 8.33 5.31
CA PHE A 60 -0.27 9.27 5.30
C PHE A 60 -0.09 9.81 6.70
N LEU A 61 1.10 9.60 7.26
CA LEU A 61 1.40 9.96 8.64
C LEU A 61 1.96 11.37 8.74
N PRO A 62 1.73 12.07 9.87
CA PRO A 62 2.45 13.31 10.14
C PRO A 62 3.94 13.02 10.32
N ASP A 63 4.76 14.06 10.33
CA ASP A 63 6.19 13.93 10.55
C ASP A 63 6.47 13.26 11.90
N GLY A 64 7.61 12.59 12.01
CA GLY A 64 8.05 11.96 13.25
C GLY A 64 7.85 10.45 13.30
N HIS A 65 7.29 9.85 12.26
CA HIS A 65 7.02 8.40 12.21
C HIS A 65 7.95 7.64 11.26
N ARG A 66 9.11 8.21 10.93
CA ARG A 66 10.04 7.60 9.97
C ARG A 66 10.50 6.20 10.37
N LYS A 67 10.76 6.02 11.68
CA LYS A 67 11.18 4.71 12.19
C LYS A 67 10.09 3.65 12.02
N ALA A 68 8.84 4.01 12.32
CA ALA A 68 7.71 3.10 12.15
C ALA A 68 7.52 2.74 10.69
N LEU A 69 7.60 3.72 9.78
CA LEU A 69 7.50 3.49 8.35
C LEU A 69 8.60 2.55 7.85
N SER A 70 9.83 2.76 8.30
CA SER A 70 10.96 1.91 7.95
C SER A 70 10.77 0.49 8.46
N TYR A 71 10.34 0.34 9.71
CA TYR A 71 10.11 -0.99 10.29
C TYR A 71 9.02 -1.75 9.53
N LEU A 72 7.89 -1.09 9.26
CA LEU A 72 6.76 -1.71 8.58
C LEU A 72 7.07 -2.06 7.12
N GLY A 73 8.03 -1.38 6.53
CA GLY A 73 8.48 -1.66 5.17
C GLY A 73 9.50 -2.80 5.07
N SER A 74 10.20 -3.12 6.15
CA SER A 74 11.29 -4.10 6.16
C SER A 74 10.97 -5.42 6.86
N HIS A 75 9.84 -5.49 7.56
CA HIS A 75 9.43 -6.70 8.30
C HIS A 75 8.12 -7.24 7.73
N SER A 76 7.91 -8.56 7.86
CA SER A 76 6.70 -9.20 7.36
C SER A 76 5.72 -9.46 8.49
N GLY A 77 4.45 -9.13 8.27
CA GLY A 77 3.36 -9.50 9.17
C GLY A 77 3.13 -11.01 9.25
N ARG A 78 3.73 -11.75 8.32
CA ARG A 78 3.72 -13.22 8.34
C ARG A 78 4.52 -13.77 9.51
N ASP A 79 5.59 -13.06 9.90
CA ASP A 79 6.52 -13.49 10.92
C ASP A 79 6.19 -12.93 12.30
N GLU A 80 5.51 -11.80 12.36
CA GLU A 80 5.21 -11.11 13.62
C GLU A 80 4.05 -10.14 13.44
N ASP A 81 3.45 -9.72 14.56
CA ASP A 81 2.54 -8.57 14.60
C ASP A 81 3.40 -7.30 14.58
N LYS A 82 3.73 -6.83 13.39
CA LYS A 82 4.68 -5.73 13.26
C LYS A 82 4.14 -4.38 13.70
N LEU A 83 2.81 -4.16 13.67
CA LEU A 83 2.23 -2.93 14.22
C LEU A 83 2.46 -2.83 15.73
N ALA A 84 2.42 -3.96 16.43
CA ALA A 84 2.68 -3.99 17.87
C ALA A 84 4.10 -3.56 18.24
N LYS A 85 5.03 -3.57 17.28
CA LYS A 85 6.40 -3.11 17.46
C LYS A 85 6.57 -1.62 17.20
N THR A 86 5.50 -0.92 16.91
CA THR A 86 5.50 0.52 16.62
C THR A 86 4.55 1.24 17.57
N ASP A 87 4.55 2.57 17.51
CA ASP A 87 3.59 3.41 18.24
C ASP A 87 2.29 3.64 17.45
N LEU A 88 2.09 2.89 16.37
CA LEU A 88 0.92 3.03 15.51
C LEU A 88 -0.17 2.02 15.86
N THR A 89 -1.41 2.41 15.65
CA THR A 89 -2.58 1.61 15.93
C THR A 89 -3.44 1.48 14.69
N GLY A 90 -3.87 0.25 14.39
CA GLY A 90 -4.83 0.01 13.32
C GLY A 90 -6.26 0.21 13.82
N THR A 91 -7.10 0.69 12.92
CA THR A 91 -8.55 0.77 13.12
C THR A 91 -9.22 0.09 11.95
N ALA A 92 -10.20 -0.77 12.23
CA ALA A 92 -10.84 -1.57 11.19
C ALA A 92 -12.36 -1.42 11.23
N THR A 93 -12.95 -1.43 10.04
CA THR A 93 -14.39 -1.50 9.83
C THR A 93 -14.74 -2.87 9.23
N ASP A 94 -16.00 -3.06 8.85
CA ASP A 94 -16.40 -4.29 8.15
C ASP A 94 -15.73 -4.43 6.78
N ASP A 95 -15.37 -3.32 6.15
CA ASP A 95 -14.90 -3.29 4.77
C ASP A 95 -13.41 -3.00 4.60
N TYR A 96 -12.81 -2.26 5.53
CA TYR A 96 -11.42 -1.84 5.39
C TYR A 96 -10.77 -1.56 6.75
N ALA A 97 -9.46 -1.36 6.73
CA ALA A 97 -8.69 -0.98 7.91
C ALA A 97 -7.71 0.14 7.53
N TYR A 98 -7.31 0.94 8.50
CA TYR A 98 -6.38 2.03 8.29
C TYR A 98 -5.61 2.33 9.58
N ILE A 99 -4.64 3.24 9.50
CA ILE A 99 -3.82 3.61 10.66
C ILE A 99 -4.41 4.85 11.33
N GLU A 100 -4.69 4.71 12.61
CA GLU A 100 -5.40 5.73 13.39
C GLU A 100 -4.65 7.06 13.46
N GLN A 101 -3.33 7.04 13.53
CA GLN A 101 -2.49 8.23 13.66
C GLN A 101 -2.29 8.98 12.34
N ALA A 102 -2.90 8.53 11.25
CA ALA A 102 -2.73 9.17 9.96
C ALA A 102 -3.34 10.57 9.94
N LYS A 103 -2.65 11.51 9.28
CA LYS A 103 -3.21 12.84 8.99
C LYS A 103 -4.20 12.79 7.84
N LEU A 104 -4.06 11.80 6.95
CA LEU A 104 -4.90 11.63 5.77
C LEU A 104 -4.99 10.14 5.45
N VAL A 105 -6.18 9.65 5.20
CA VAL A 105 -6.41 8.29 4.74
C VAL A 105 -7.25 8.34 3.46
N LEU A 106 -6.76 7.66 2.43
CA LEU A 106 -7.51 7.44 1.20
C LEU A 106 -8.06 6.03 1.23
N VAL A 107 -9.39 5.90 1.20
CA VAL A 107 -10.04 4.58 1.10
C VAL A 107 -10.29 4.33 -0.37
N CYS A 108 -9.72 3.24 -0.88
CA CYS A 108 -9.72 2.94 -2.31
C CYS A 108 -10.43 1.62 -2.58
N LYS A 109 -11.37 1.65 -3.52
CA LYS A 109 -12.05 0.44 -3.99
C LYS A 109 -11.29 -0.08 -5.21
N LYS A 110 -10.86 -1.34 -5.16
CA LYS A 110 -10.12 -1.93 -6.28
C LYS A 110 -10.96 -1.95 -7.55
N LEU A 111 -10.37 -1.49 -8.64
CA LEU A 111 -10.98 -1.48 -9.96
C LEU A 111 -10.26 -2.40 -10.94
N TYR A 112 -8.95 -2.55 -10.79
CA TYR A 112 -8.13 -3.22 -11.80
C TYR A 112 -6.84 -3.70 -11.16
N ARG A 113 -6.37 -4.86 -11.62
CA ARG A 113 -5.04 -5.35 -11.25
C ARG A 113 -4.38 -5.98 -12.46
N GLN A 114 -3.07 -5.85 -12.53
CA GLN A 114 -2.30 -6.43 -13.61
C GLN A 114 -0.87 -6.69 -13.15
N PRO A 115 -0.37 -7.93 -13.29
CA PRO A 115 1.04 -8.18 -13.04
C PRO A 115 1.89 -7.54 -14.13
N MET A 116 3.03 -6.98 -13.74
CA MET A 116 4.03 -6.52 -14.70
C MET A 116 4.68 -7.74 -15.33
N THR A 117 4.92 -7.67 -16.62
CA THR A 117 5.55 -8.77 -17.37
C THR A 117 6.82 -8.27 -18.05
N PRO A 118 7.85 -9.13 -18.20
CA PRO A 118 9.09 -8.73 -18.87
C PRO A 118 8.89 -8.16 -20.26
N ASP A 119 7.95 -8.72 -21.01
CA ASP A 119 7.72 -8.31 -22.39
C ASP A 119 7.17 -6.89 -22.52
N SER A 120 6.58 -6.35 -21.45
CA SER A 120 6.01 -5.00 -21.45
C SER A 120 7.04 -3.92 -21.20
N PHE A 121 8.25 -4.29 -20.78
CA PHE A 121 9.31 -3.32 -20.52
C PHE A 121 9.96 -2.86 -21.82
N ILE A 122 9.85 -1.59 -22.10
CA ILE A 122 10.55 -0.97 -23.23
C ILE A 122 12.00 -0.75 -22.86
N ASP A 123 12.25 -0.20 -21.66
CA ASP A 123 13.59 -0.09 -21.11
C ASP A 123 13.89 -1.36 -20.30
N LYS A 124 14.57 -2.29 -20.93
CA LYS A 124 14.91 -3.58 -20.32
C LYS A 124 15.90 -3.47 -19.15
N SER A 125 16.61 -2.35 -19.03
CA SER A 125 17.56 -2.16 -17.93
C SER A 125 16.84 -2.08 -16.58
N LEU A 126 15.55 -1.72 -16.56
CA LEU A 126 14.76 -1.67 -15.34
C LEU A 126 14.57 -3.06 -14.74
N ILE A 127 14.55 -4.09 -15.57
CA ILE A 127 14.42 -5.47 -15.09
C ILE A 127 15.61 -5.85 -14.24
N GLU A 128 16.83 -5.57 -14.72
CA GLU A 128 18.04 -5.88 -13.95
C GLU A 128 18.16 -5.05 -12.69
N LYS A 129 17.79 -3.76 -12.78
CA LYS A 129 17.90 -2.85 -11.64
C LYS A 129 16.91 -3.14 -10.54
N CYS A 130 15.68 -3.50 -10.90
CA CYS A 130 14.57 -3.56 -9.94
C CYS A 130 14.03 -4.97 -9.73
N TYR A 131 14.20 -5.86 -10.68
CA TYR A 131 13.58 -7.18 -10.67
C TYR A 131 14.54 -8.31 -11.01
N ALA A 132 15.75 -8.25 -10.47
CA ALA A 132 16.77 -9.26 -10.75
C ALA A 132 16.32 -10.67 -10.34
N ALA A 133 15.44 -10.78 -9.34
CA ALA A 133 14.91 -12.07 -8.88
C ALA A 133 13.62 -12.49 -9.60
N GLY A 134 13.16 -11.71 -10.58
CA GLY A 134 11.92 -12.01 -11.30
C GLY A 134 10.65 -11.73 -10.50
N ASP A 135 10.77 -11.00 -9.41
CA ASP A 135 9.67 -10.69 -8.48
C ASP A 135 8.95 -9.40 -8.88
N PHE A 136 8.40 -9.39 -10.08
CA PHE A 136 7.71 -8.23 -10.63
C PHE A 136 6.53 -7.82 -9.75
N HIS A 137 6.35 -6.50 -9.60
CA HIS A 137 5.18 -5.97 -8.90
C HIS A 137 3.90 -6.31 -9.63
N GLU A 138 2.84 -6.48 -8.88
CA GLU A 138 1.48 -6.42 -9.42
C GLU A 138 0.96 -5.00 -9.20
N MET A 139 0.36 -4.44 -10.25
CA MET A 139 -0.22 -3.10 -10.25
C MET A 139 -1.68 -3.20 -9.86
N TYR A 140 -2.12 -2.33 -8.94
CA TYR A 140 -3.51 -2.22 -8.55
C TYR A 140 -3.97 -0.79 -8.76
N VAL A 141 -5.13 -0.64 -9.38
CA VAL A 141 -5.79 0.66 -9.53
C VAL A 141 -7.03 0.65 -8.64
N GLY A 142 -7.13 1.66 -7.78
CA GLY A 142 -8.27 1.81 -6.88
C GLY A 142 -8.92 3.16 -7.02
N GLU A 143 -10.25 3.19 -6.99
CA GLU A 143 -10.99 4.45 -6.94
C GLU A 143 -10.98 4.98 -5.51
N ILE A 144 -10.65 6.27 -5.35
CA ILE A 144 -10.76 6.93 -4.05
C ILE A 144 -12.23 7.17 -3.77
N VAL A 145 -12.80 6.38 -2.86
CA VAL A 145 -14.23 6.46 -2.54
C VAL A 145 -14.51 7.22 -1.25
N LYS A 146 -13.48 7.41 -0.42
CA LYS A 146 -13.61 8.13 0.84
C LYS A 146 -12.26 8.70 1.25
N VAL A 147 -12.30 9.88 1.85
CA VAL A 147 -11.11 10.55 2.39
C VAL A 147 -11.36 10.85 3.86
N LEU A 148 -10.46 10.41 4.72
CA LEU A 148 -10.50 10.69 6.15
C LEU A 148 -9.37 11.65 6.48
N VAL A 149 -9.68 12.71 7.20
CA VAL A 149 -8.71 13.74 7.57
C VAL A 149 -8.75 13.92 9.08
N SER A 150 -7.56 13.94 9.70
CA SER A 150 -7.47 14.21 11.14
C SER A 150 -7.67 15.72 11.40
N GLU A 151 -8.25 16.01 12.52
CA GLU A 151 -8.44 17.40 12.97
C GLU A 151 -7.19 17.95 13.65
#